data_e3c0ab3f202ccc5a6bea2e1ea8fe4395
#
_entry.id   e3c0ab3f202ccc5a6bea2e1ea8fe4395
#
_cell.length_a   1.000
_cell.length_b   1.000
_cell.length_c   1.000
_cell.angle_alpha   90.00
_cell.angle_beta   90.00
_cell.angle_gamma   90.00
#
_symmetry.space_group_name_H-M   'P 1'
#
loop_
_entity.id
_entity.type
_entity.pdbx_description
1 polymer ?
#
loop_
_entity_poly.entity_id
_entity_poly.type
_entity_poly.pdbx_seq_one_letter_code
_entity_poly.pdbx_strand_id
1 'polypeptide(L)' 'MSKKKPGETSNNGGRYIERGPRGGDVPNPRRINVDRGETLPPTQQPNRTWERVGKPSK' A
#
# COMPACT_ATOMS: atom_id res chain seq x y z
N MET A 1 12.56 -1.21 -2.90
CA MET A 1 11.26 -1.52 -2.33
C MET A 1 10.44 -0.27 -2.20
N SER A 2 9.18 -0.35 -2.57
CA SER A 2 8.33 0.82 -2.66
C SER A 2 7.37 0.87 -1.49
N LYS A 3 7.58 1.83 -0.59
CA LYS A 3 6.64 2.10 0.47
C LYS A 3 5.94 3.41 0.16
N LYS A 4 4.64 3.42 0.36
CA LYS A 4 3.83 4.59 0.10
C LYS A 4 3.01 4.91 1.33
N LYS A 5 2.74 6.18 1.54
CA LYS A 5 1.87 6.64 2.61
C LYS A 5 0.43 6.70 2.09
N PRO A 6 -0.56 6.57 2.98
CA PRO A 6 -1.94 6.79 2.57
C PRO A 6 -2.08 8.17 1.92
N GLY A 7 -2.84 8.24 0.85
CA GLY A 7 -3.03 9.49 0.14
C GLY A 7 -2.03 9.75 -0.97
N GLU A 8 -0.95 9.00 -1.04
CA GLU A 8 0.00 9.14 -2.16
C GLU A 8 -0.56 8.49 -3.40
N THR A 9 -0.12 8.98 -4.55
CA THR A 9 -0.53 8.45 -5.83
C THR A 9 0.41 7.32 -6.25
N SER A 10 -0.16 6.21 -6.71
CA SER A 10 0.62 5.11 -7.24
C SER A 10 0.86 5.34 -8.73
N ASN A 11 2.09 5.73 -9.08
CA ASN A 11 2.41 6.06 -10.46
C ASN A 11 2.42 4.84 -11.38
N ASN A 12 2.75 3.69 -10.85
CA ASN A 12 2.86 2.46 -11.64
C ASN A 12 1.72 1.47 -11.37
N GLY A 13 0.89 1.76 -10.40
CA GLY A 13 -0.09 0.79 -9.97
C GLY A 13 0.56 -0.39 -9.29
N GLY A 14 -0.23 -1.35 -8.87
CA GLY A 14 0.29 -2.57 -8.29
C GLY A 14 -0.56 -3.09 -7.16
N ARG A 15 -0.09 -4.19 -6.60
CA ARG A 15 -0.69 -4.77 -5.41
C ARG A 15 0.09 -4.28 -4.20
N TYR A 16 -0.63 -3.83 -3.20
CA TYR A 16 -0.03 -3.30 -1.99
C TYR A 16 -0.52 -4.06 -0.78
N ILE A 17 0.33 -4.12 0.24
CA ILE A 17 -0.03 -4.70 1.52
C ILE A 17 0.26 -3.69 2.61
N GLU A 18 -0.58 -3.69 3.63
CA GLU A 18 -0.43 -2.78 4.77
C GLU A 18 0.75 -3.21 5.63
N ARG A 19 1.59 -2.23 6.00
CA ARG A 19 2.75 -2.44 6.85
C ARG A 19 2.73 -1.43 7.99
N GLY A 20 3.49 -1.74 9.04
CA GLY A 20 3.65 -0.82 10.14
C GLY A 20 4.48 0.40 9.77
N PRO A 21 4.63 1.36 10.69
CA PRO A 21 5.34 2.61 10.40
C PRO A 21 6.79 2.40 9.98
N ARG A 22 7.40 1.33 10.42
CA ARG A 22 8.78 1.01 10.07
C ARG A 22 8.87 -0.07 8.99
N GLY A 23 7.75 -0.39 8.35
CA GLY A 23 7.73 -1.41 7.32
C GLY A 23 7.60 -2.82 7.86
N GLY A 24 7.38 -2.99 9.16
CA GLY A 24 7.22 -4.30 9.75
C GLY A 24 5.83 -4.88 9.52
N ASP A 25 5.67 -6.15 9.84
CA ASP A 25 4.39 -6.83 9.69
C ASP A 25 3.38 -6.30 10.70
N VAL A 26 2.12 -6.30 10.28
CA VAL A 26 1.02 -5.92 11.16
C VAL A 26 0.01 -7.07 11.18
N PRO A 27 -0.78 -7.22 12.26
CA PRO A 27 -1.81 -8.25 12.30
C PRO A 27 -2.91 -7.92 11.28
N ASN A 28 -3.40 -8.96 10.61
CA ASN A 28 -4.48 -8.84 9.62
C ASN A 28 -4.23 -7.71 8.61
N PRO A 29 -3.10 -7.74 7.91
CA PRO A 29 -2.78 -6.66 6.97
C PRO A 29 -3.78 -6.63 5.83
N ARG A 30 -4.19 -5.43 5.45
CA ARG A 30 -5.07 -5.24 4.33
C ARG A 30 -4.28 -5.31 3.04
N ARG A 31 -4.86 -5.95 2.03
CA ARG A 31 -4.26 -6.01 0.70
C ARG A 31 -5.18 -5.33 -0.29
N ILE A 32 -4.58 -4.54 -1.16
CA ILE A 32 -5.34 -3.81 -2.16
C ILE A 32 -4.67 -3.93 -3.52
N ASN A 33 -5.46 -3.72 -4.56
CA ASN A 33 -4.96 -3.62 -5.92
C ASN A 33 -5.26 -2.22 -6.42
N VAL A 34 -4.22 -1.50 -6.81
CA VAL A 34 -4.32 -0.09 -7.19
C VAL A 34 -3.94 0.07 -8.65
N ASP A 35 -4.77 0.75 -9.42
CA ASP A 35 -4.47 1.05 -10.80
C ASP A 35 -3.49 2.21 -10.89
N ARG A 36 -2.80 2.28 -12.03
CA ARG A 36 -1.86 3.36 -12.25
C ARG A 36 -2.55 4.71 -12.17
N GLY A 37 -1.99 5.60 -11.38
CA GLY A 37 -2.54 6.93 -11.19
C GLY A 37 -3.56 7.06 -10.08
N GLU A 38 -3.93 5.95 -9.45
CA GLU A 38 -4.88 6.01 -8.35
C GLU A 38 -4.22 6.39 -7.05
N THR A 39 -4.99 7.01 -6.18
CA THR A 39 -4.53 7.40 -4.85
C THR A 39 -4.73 6.24 -3.89
N LEU A 40 -3.72 6.00 -3.05
CA LEU A 40 -3.79 4.94 -2.05
C LEU A 40 -4.78 5.31 -0.95
N PRO A 41 -5.63 4.36 -0.53
CA PRO A 41 -6.60 4.62 0.53
C PRO A 41 -5.93 4.71 1.89
N PRO A 42 -6.64 5.21 2.90
CA PRO A 42 -6.10 5.21 4.26
C PRO A 42 -5.93 3.78 4.78
N THR A 43 -4.92 3.61 5.63
CA THR A 43 -4.72 2.33 6.30
C THR A 43 -5.72 2.17 7.45
N GLN A 44 -5.81 0.93 7.96
CA GLN A 44 -6.75 0.63 9.04
C GLN A 44 -6.40 1.31 10.36
N GLN A 45 -5.12 1.58 10.57
CA GLN A 45 -4.62 2.21 11.78
C GLN A 45 -3.72 3.38 11.40
N PRO A 46 -3.58 4.38 12.26
CA PRO A 46 -2.69 5.51 11.97
C PRO A 46 -1.23 5.05 11.88
N ASN A 47 -0.44 5.80 11.15
CA ASN A 47 1.00 5.60 11.02
C ASN A 47 1.40 4.33 10.29
N ARG A 48 0.48 3.64 9.65
CA ARG A 48 0.82 2.50 8.80
C ARG A 48 1.10 2.97 7.38
N THR A 49 1.82 2.14 6.64
CA THR A 49 2.20 2.44 5.27
C THR A 49 1.74 1.34 4.33
N TRP A 50 1.81 1.61 3.04
CA TRP A 50 1.52 0.62 2.00
C TRP A 50 2.83 0.19 1.35
N GLU A 51 3.02 -1.12 1.21
CA GLU A 51 4.19 -1.65 0.51
C GLU A 51 3.75 -2.34 -0.77
N ARG A 52 4.37 -1.95 -1.89
CA ARG A 52 4.07 -2.58 -3.18
C ARG A 52 4.69 -3.97 -3.20
N VAL A 53 3.86 -4.98 -3.42
CA VAL A 53 4.33 -6.37 -3.38
C VAL A 53 4.28 -7.05 -4.74
N GLY A 54 3.78 -6.38 -5.75
CA GLY A 54 3.73 -6.98 -7.08
C GLY A 54 3.08 -6.10 -8.10
N LYS A 55 2.99 -6.61 -9.31
CA LYS A 55 2.34 -5.89 -10.41
C LYS A 55 0.83 -5.87 -10.19
N PRO A 56 0.11 -4.94 -10.86
CA PRO A 56 -1.36 -4.95 -10.81
C PRO A 56 -1.90 -6.30 -11.23
N SER A 57 -3.05 -6.68 -10.65
CA SER A 57 -3.65 -7.98 -10.92
C SER A 57 -4.28 -8.11 -12.29
N LYS A 58 -4.23 -7.09 -13.08
CA LYS A 58 -4.80 -7.14 -14.43
C LYS A 58 -3.75 -7.45 -15.46
#